data_09122a41a5ee280aec3cbce181834582
#
_entry.id   09122a41a5ee280aec3cbce181834582
#
_cell.length_a   1.000
_cell.length_b   1.000
_cell.length_c   1.000
_cell.angle_alpha   90.00
_cell.angle_beta   90.00
_cell.angle_gamma   90.00
#
_symmetry.space_group_name_H-M   'P 1'
#
loop_
_entity.id
_entity.type
_entity.pdbx_description
1 polymer ?
#
loop_
_entity_poly.entity_id
_entity_poly.type
_entity_poly.pdbx_seq_one_letter_code
_entity_poly.pdbx_strand_id
1 'polypeptide(L)'
;MLLPRLLDGKVAMFSPHRFVRVNTFFLKATPCCQFGSNSVTSSCQSIKRFLRGSSITYSLTRTFSISSVNMAKIQAGPVVDILGDEMTRVIWDSIKEKLILPYLDIELHTYDLGIENRDATDDKVTVDCAEAIKRYNVGIKCATITPDEKRVEEFKLKQMWKSPNGTIRNILGGTVFREAIICKNIPRLVTGWNKPIIIGRHAHADQYKATDFIVPGPGKLEISWTGENGKKEVYTVHDFKGPGIAQAQYNTDESICAFAHSSFKFALSREYPLYLSTKNTILKKYDGRFKDIFQEIYEKEYKDKFEAKKIWYEHRLIDDMVAYAMKSEGGFVWSCKNYDGDVQSDSVAQGYGSLGLMTSVLICPDGRTVESEAAHGTVTRHYRQYQQGKETSTNPIASIFAWTQGLLHRAKLDNNQKLKHFAETLEKVCIQTIESGFMTKDLAICIKGMHNVTRSDYLETFDFMNKLAENLKKELATN
;
A
#
# COMPACT_ATOMS: atom_id res chain seq x y z
N MET A 1 10.73 6.68 59.47
CA MET A 1 11.72 7.69 59.86
C MET A 1 12.07 8.50 58.61
N LEU A 2 11.69 9.78 58.63
CA LEU A 2 12.12 10.92 57.80
C LEU A 2 11.65 11.02 56.33
N LEU A 3 10.48 11.62 56.11
CA LEU A 3 10.25 12.77 55.24
C LEU A 3 10.90 14.03 55.86
N PRO A 4 11.07 15.21 55.25
CA PRO A 4 10.47 15.78 54.01
C PRO A 4 11.44 16.74 53.23
N ARG A 5 11.03 17.32 52.10
CA ARG A 5 10.77 18.76 51.94
C ARG A 5 10.39 19.14 50.47
N LEU A 6 9.28 19.85 50.44
CA LEU A 6 8.79 20.74 49.37
C LEU A 6 9.82 21.84 49.05
N LEU A 7 9.84 22.29 47.78
CA LEU A 7 10.08 23.67 47.40
C LEU A 7 9.27 24.05 46.15
N ASP A 8 8.45 25.08 46.38
CA ASP A 8 7.67 25.85 45.41
C ASP A 8 8.53 26.57 44.38
N GLY A 9 7.97 26.86 43.21
CA GLY A 9 8.62 27.80 42.30
C GLY A 9 7.91 28.12 41.01
N LYS A 10 6.78 28.86 41.08
CA LYS A 10 6.34 29.93 40.16
C LYS A 10 6.09 29.64 38.66
N VAL A 11 4.81 29.68 38.35
CA VAL A 11 4.17 30.04 37.10
C VAL A 11 4.62 31.45 36.65
N ALA A 12 5.00 31.59 35.37
CA ALA A 12 5.07 32.88 34.70
C ALA A 12 4.19 32.81 33.43
N MET A 13 3.05 33.49 33.54
CA MET A 13 2.24 33.90 32.38
C MET A 13 2.97 35.00 31.62
N PHE A 14 2.98 34.93 30.32
CA PHE A 14 3.11 36.12 29.47
C PHE A 14 2.04 36.06 28.36
N SER A 15 1.20 37.09 28.40
CA SER A 15 0.20 37.48 27.39
C SER A 15 0.68 38.81 26.74
N PRO A 16 -0.07 39.40 25.77
CA PRO A 16 0.27 39.40 24.35
C PRO A 16 0.56 40.83 23.82
N HIS A 17 0.55 40.97 22.50
CA HIS A 17 0.51 42.19 21.65
C HIS A 17 1.82 42.65 21.03
N ARG A 18 1.86 42.51 19.72
CA ARG A 18 2.05 43.67 18.82
C ARG A 18 1.55 43.35 17.40
N PHE A 19 0.52 44.06 17.03
CA PHE A 19 0.06 44.30 15.67
C PHE A 19 1.12 45.10 14.89
N VAL A 20 1.44 44.67 13.67
CA VAL A 20 1.99 45.56 12.65
C VAL A 20 1.09 45.46 11.42
N ARG A 21 0.41 46.58 11.18
CA ARG A 21 -0.27 46.85 9.88
C ARG A 21 0.79 47.09 8.83
N VAL A 22 0.64 46.49 7.66
CA VAL A 22 1.20 46.99 6.42
C VAL A 22 0.14 47.06 5.35
N ASN A 23 0.13 48.22 4.70
CA ASN A 23 -0.90 48.75 3.84
C ASN A 23 -1.06 47.98 2.52
N THR A 24 -2.30 47.92 2.14
CA THR A 24 -2.84 47.62 0.81
C THR A 24 -2.40 48.67 -0.22
N PHE A 25 -1.85 48.21 -1.35
CA PHE A 25 -1.84 48.99 -2.57
C PHE A 25 -2.68 48.26 -3.64
N PHE A 26 -3.79 48.88 -3.98
CA PHE A 26 -4.60 48.56 -5.14
C PHE A 26 -3.94 49.14 -6.38
N LEU A 27 -3.75 48.35 -7.41
CA LEU A 27 -3.66 48.86 -8.80
C LEU A 27 -4.68 48.12 -9.66
N LYS A 28 -5.64 48.89 -10.11
CA LYS A 28 -6.62 48.57 -11.14
C LYS A 28 -5.92 48.52 -12.50
N ALA A 29 -6.24 47.55 -13.32
CA ALA A 29 -6.20 47.68 -14.76
C ALA A 29 -7.34 46.85 -15.36
N THR A 30 -8.18 47.53 -16.10
CA THR A 30 -9.34 47.06 -16.84
C THR A 30 -8.93 46.64 -18.28
N PRO A 31 -9.81 45.94 -19.00
CA PRO A 31 -9.45 45.06 -20.11
C PRO A 31 -9.62 45.73 -21.49
N CYS A 32 -9.02 45.17 -22.52
CA CYS A 32 -9.55 45.30 -23.87
C CYS A 32 -8.99 44.30 -24.89
N CYS A 33 -9.91 43.76 -25.63
CA CYS A 33 -9.91 43.39 -27.05
C CYS A 33 -9.43 42.03 -27.51
N GLN A 34 -10.44 41.34 -27.98
CA GLN A 34 -10.47 40.27 -29.00
C GLN A 34 -9.85 40.69 -30.34
N PHE A 35 -9.61 39.71 -31.16
CA PHE A 35 -9.40 39.56 -32.61
C PHE A 35 -8.05 38.83 -32.86
N GLY A 36 -7.90 37.82 -33.69
CA GLY A 36 -8.61 37.27 -34.80
C GLY A 36 -7.57 36.40 -35.55
N SER A 37 -8.03 35.30 -36.06
CA SER A 37 -7.28 34.37 -36.92
C SER A 37 -6.73 35.09 -38.15
N ASN A 38 -5.45 34.79 -38.55
CA ASN A 38 -5.12 34.72 -39.98
C ASN A 38 -3.75 34.04 -40.21
N SER A 39 -3.80 33.10 -41.11
CA SER A 39 -2.72 32.45 -41.80
C SER A 39 -1.92 33.42 -42.65
N VAL A 40 -0.60 33.38 -42.58
CA VAL A 40 0.22 34.02 -43.63
C VAL A 40 1.35 33.06 -44.05
N THR A 41 1.18 32.57 -45.24
CA THR A 41 2.25 32.03 -46.08
C THR A 41 3.08 33.18 -46.62
N SER A 42 4.40 33.17 -46.51
CA SER A 42 5.26 34.03 -47.30
C SER A 42 6.45 33.29 -47.88
N SER A 43 6.46 33.33 -49.19
CA SER A 43 7.47 32.92 -50.13
C SER A 43 8.80 33.68 -49.95
N CYS A 44 9.92 32.95 -50.06
CA CYS A 44 11.24 33.50 -50.10
C CYS A 44 11.73 33.55 -51.56
N GLN A 45 12.03 34.75 -52.00
CA GLN A 45 12.65 34.97 -53.31
C GLN A 45 14.18 34.88 -53.23
N SER A 46 14.72 34.35 -54.33
CA SER A 46 16.12 34.10 -54.66
C SER A 46 16.98 35.32 -54.77
N ILE A 47 18.24 35.21 -54.38
CA ILE A 47 19.34 36.00 -55.00
C ILE A 47 20.45 35.02 -55.42
N LYS A 48 20.63 34.92 -56.74
CA LYS A 48 21.80 34.28 -57.37
C LYS A 48 22.97 35.24 -57.39
N ARG A 49 24.17 34.75 -57.01
CA ARG A 49 25.41 35.23 -57.66
C ARG A 49 26.46 34.11 -57.72
N PHE A 50 26.99 33.98 -58.89
CA PHE A 50 28.03 33.07 -59.37
C PHE A 50 29.33 33.11 -58.56
N LEU A 51 29.98 31.94 -58.40
CA LEU A 51 31.36 31.73 -58.79
C LEU A 51 31.69 30.21 -58.83
N ARG A 52 32.50 29.86 -59.84
CA ARG A 52 32.93 28.50 -60.21
C ARG A 52 33.90 27.88 -59.20
N GLY A 53 33.83 26.54 -59.04
CA GLY A 53 34.88 25.75 -58.41
C GLY A 53 34.37 24.33 -58.13
N SER A 54 34.81 23.37 -58.93
CA SER A 54 34.44 21.97 -58.89
C SER A 54 34.95 21.30 -57.60
N SER A 55 34.08 20.64 -56.82
CA SER A 55 34.37 19.39 -56.15
C SER A 55 33.04 18.74 -55.74
N ILE A 56 32.81 17.58 -56.31
CA ILE A 56 31.62 16.74 -56.02
C ILE A 56 31.87 16.04 -54.69
N THR A 57 31.24 16.55 -53.61
CA THR A 57 31.17 15.81 -52.34
C THR A 57 29.79 15.21 -52.22
N TYR A 58 29.70 13.89 -52.44
CA TYR A 58 28.48 13.11 -52.12
C TYR A 58 28.34 13.05 -50.61
N SER A 59 27.46 13.90 -50.05
CA SER A 59 26.99 13.76 -48.69
C SER A 59 25.88 12.75 -48.66
N LEU A 60 26.21 11.51 -48.29
CA LEU A 60 25.24 10.46 -47.93
C LEU A 60 24.68 10.83 -46.54
N THR A 61 23.66 11.66 -46.53
CA THR A 61 22.80 11.78 -45.35
C THR A 61 21.99 10.49 -45.19
N ARG A 62 22.54 9.54 -44.42
CA ARG A 62 21.71 8.42 -43.91
C ARG A 62 20.73 9.02 -42.93
N THR A 63 19.50 9.24 -43.38
CA THR A 63 18.36 9.44 -42.54
C THR A 63 18.12 8.11 -41.80
N PHE A 64 18.57 8.02 -40.56
CA PHE A 64 18.12 6.96 -39.69
C PHE A 64 16.65 7.25 -39.35
N SER A 65 15.77 6.67 -40.12
CA SER A 65 14.39 6.50 -39.74
C SER A 65 14.39 5.53 -38.56
N ILE A 66 14.29 6.05 -37.35
CA ILE A 66 13.95 5.21 -36.18
C ILE A 66 12.50 4.79 -36.42
N SER A 67 12.32 3.64 -37.05
CA SER A 67 11.02 2.97 -37.02
C SER A 67 10.75 2.70 -35.55
N SER A 68 9.76 3.37 -34.98
CA SER A 68 9.16 2.94 -33.71
C SER A 68 8.68 1.50 -33.95
N VAL A 69 9.41 0.54 -33.40
CA VAL A 69 8.95 -0.82 -33.32
C VAL A 69 7.70 -0.77 -32.43
N ASN A 70 6.55 -0.79 -33.07
CA ASN A 70 5.28 -0.96 -32.36
C ASN A 70 5.28 -2.41 -31.84
N MET A 71 5.79 -2.62 -30.63
CA MET A 71 5.68 -3.94 -29.99
C MET A 71 4.19 -4.27 -29.83
N ALA A 72 3.77 -5.41 -30.35
CA ALA A 72 2.40 -5.87 -30.13
C ALA A 72 2.15 -5.97 -28.62
N LYS A 73 1.05 -5.38 -28.15
CA LYS A 73 0.68 -5.45 -26.75
C LYS A 73 0.46 -6.88 -26.29
N ILE A 74 0.86 -7.16 -25.06
CA ILE A 74 0.65 -8.45 -24.43
C ILE A 74 -0.82 -8.56 -24.03
N GLN A 75 -1.50 -9.59 -24.50
CA GLN A 75 -2.88 -9.89 -24.09
C GLN A 75 -2.91 -10.34 -22.64
N ALA A 76 -3.78 -9.77 -21.81
CA ALA A 76 -3.96 -10.12 -20.42
C ALA A 76 -5.45 -10.31 -20.11
N GLY A 77 -5.75 -11.29 -19.26
CA GLY A 77 -7.11 -11.51 -18.76
C GLY A 77 -7.62 -10.34 -17.91
N PRO A 78 -8.92 -10.32 -17.57
CA PRO A 78 -9.56 -9.22 -16.88
C PRO A 78 -9.04 -9.03 -15.45
N VAL A 79 -8.95 -7.77 -15.02
CA VAL A 79 -8.67 -7.39 -13.62
C VAL A 79 -9.64 -6.30 -13.16
N VAL A 80 -9.86 -6.24 -11.85
CA VAL A 80 -10.62 -5.15 -11.23
C VAL A 80 -9.64 -4.03 -10.87
N ASP A 81 -9.72 -2.89 -11.58
CA ASP A 81 -8.95 -1.67 -11.31
C ASP A 81 -9.70 -0.81 -10.29
N ILE A 82 -9.15 -0.63 -9.11
CA ILE A 82 -9.80 0.01 -7.98
C ILE A 82 -9.16 1.37 -7.73
N LEU A 83 -9.89 2.42 -8.11
CA LEU A 83 -9.42 3.79 -7.93
C LEU A 83 -9.53 4.21 -6.46
N GLY A 84 -8.62 5.07 -6.04
CA GLY A 84 -8.56 5.59 -4.68
C GLY A 84 -8.62 7.12 -4.63
N ASP A 85 -7.90 7.69 -3.66
CA ASP A 85 -7.98 9.10 -3.31
C ASP A 85 -6.64 9.83 -3.41
N GLU A 86 -6.71 11.15 -3.45
CA GLU A 86 -5.62 12.11 -3.22
C GLU A 86 -4.38 11.87 -4.10
N MET A 87 -3.17 11.98 -3.56
CA MET A 87 -1.93 11.88 -4.34
C MET A 87 -1.73 10.49 -4.94
N THR A 88 -2.20 9.45 -4.27
CA THR A 88 -2.10 8.08 -4.79
C THR A 88 -2.96 7.87 -6.03
N ARG A 89 -4.13 8.52 -6.15
CA ARG A 89 -4.94 8.49 -7.38
C ARG A 89 -4.21 9.14 -8.57
N VAL A 90 -3.59 10.29 -8.34
CA VAL A 90 -2.79 10.99 -9.36
C VAL A 90 -1.65 10.10 -9.88
N ILE A 91 -0.95 9.43 -8.95
CA ILE A 91 0.11 8.48 -9.28
C ILE A 91 -0.45 7.25 -10.00
N TRP A 92 -1.60 6.75 -9.58
CA TRP A 92 -2.25 5.56 -10.16
C TRP A 92 -2.55 5.73 -11.64
N ASP A 93 -3.08 6.89 -12.02
CA ASP A 93 -3.34 7.21 -13.42
C ASP A 93 -2.04 7.30 -14.22
N SER A 94 -0.99 7.90 -13.66
CA SER A 94 0.33 7.96 -14.30
C SER A 94 0.98 6.57 -14.45
N ILE A 95 0.79 5.66 -13.50
CA ILE A 95 1.26 4.26 -13.59
C ILE A 95 0.56 3.57 -14.78
N LYS A 96 -0.76 3.65 -14.84
CA LYS A 96 -1.52 3.05 -15.96
C LYS A 96 -1.06 3.60 -17.30
N GLU A 97 -1.00 4.92 -17.43
CA GLU A 97 -0.65 5.61 -18.67
C GLU A 97 0.76 5.29 -19.15
N LYS A 98 1.75 5.24 -18.25
CA LYS A 98 3.17 5.17 -18.62
C LYS A 98 3.76 3.77 -18.54
N LEU A 99 3.28 2.94 -17.62
CA LEU A 99 3.93 1.66 -17.31
C LEU A 99 3.08 0.43 -17.64
N ILE A 100 1.76 0.54 -17.76
CA ILE A 100 0.86 -0.60 -17.96
C ILE A 100 0.25 -0.60 -19.36
N LEU A 101 -0.59 0.38 -19.69
CA LEU A 101 -1.39 0.41 -20.91
C LEU A 101 -0.58 0.54 -22.21
N PRO A 102 0.64 1.09 -22.24
CA PRO A 102 1.46 1.03 -23.45
C PRO A 102 1.88 -0.38 -23.86
N TYR A 103 1.97 -1.31 -22.91
CA TYR A 103 2.51 -2.65 -23.10
C TYR A 103 1.46 -3.77 -23.06
N LEU A 104 0.35 -3.53 -22.38
CA LEU A 104 -0.70 -4.54 -22.17
C LEU A 104 -1.98 -4.17 -22.90
N ASP A 105 -2.62 -5.19 -23.49
CA ASP A 105 -4.02 -5.17 -23.89
C ASP A 105 -4.80 -5.96 -22.83
N ILE A 106 -5.39 -5.23 -21.89
CA ILE A 106 -5.98 -5.76 -20.66
C ILE A 106 -7.38 -5.18 -20.45
N GLU A 107 -8.33 -6.03 -20.13
CA GLU A 107 -9.69 -5.61 -19.76
C GLU A 107 -9.72 -5.13 -18.31
N LEU A 108 -10.02 -3.84 -18.11
CA LEU A 108 -10.11 -3.21 -16.80
C LEU A 108 -11.57 -3.03 -16.37
N HIS A 109 -11.98 -3.70 -15.31
CA HIS A 109 -13.26 -3.47 -14.63
C HIS A 109 -13.04 -2.42 -13.53
N THR A 110 -13.25 -1.15 -13.85
CA THR A 110 -12.91 -0.03 -12.98
C THR A 110 -14.01 0.26 -11.97
N TYR A 111 -13.64 0.35 -10.69
CA TYR A 111 -14.48 0.78 -9.57
C TYR A 111 -13.85 1.97 -8.86
N ASP A 112 -14.58 3.08 -8.76
CA ASP A 112 -14.10 4.29 -8.09
C ASP A 112 -14.45 4.22 -6.58
N LEU A 113 -13.46 3.91 -5.76
CA LEU A 113 -13.56 3.91 -4.31
C LEU A 113 -13.05 5.21 -3.67
N GLY A 114 -12.93 6.29 -4.45
CA GLY A 114 -12.70 7.62 -3.91
C GLY A 114 -13.84 8.04 -2.97
N ILE A 115 -13.50 8.78 -1.92
CA ILE A 115 -14.41 9.07 -0.81
C ILE A 115 -15.71 9.77 -1.27
N GLU A 116 -15.63 10.64 -2.27
CA GLU A 116 -16.80 11.35 -2.81
C GLU A 116 -17.78 10.40 -3.52
N ASN A 117 -17.27 9.46 -4.33
CA ASN A 117 -18.10 8.47 -5.02
C ASN A 117 -18.67 7.44 -4.05
N ARG A 118 -17.91 7.06 -3.03
CA ARG A 118 -18.40 6.18 -1.95
C ARG A 118 -19.55 6.85 -1.21
N ASP A 119 -19.45 8.15 -0.88
CA ASP A 119 -20.51 8.90 -0.25
C ASP A 119 -21.76 9.03 -1.15
N ALA A 120 -21.54 9.31 -2.44
CA ALA A 120 -22.63 9.42 -3.42
C ALA A 120 -23.41 8.09 -3.58
N THR A 121 -22.73 6.94 -3.46
CA THR A 121 -23.32 5.59 -3.62
C THR A 121 -23.70 4.93 -2.30
N ASP A 122 -23.68 5.64 -1.18
CA ASP A 122 -23.89 5.09 0.17
C ASP A 122 -22.99 3.88 0.45
N ASP A 123 -21.72 3.97 0.01
CA ASP A 123 -20.66 2.95 0.06
C ASP A 123 -20.99 1.62 -0.65
N LYS A 124 -22.06 1.57 -1.43
CA LYS A 124 -22.45 0.37 -2.19
C LYS A 124 -21.35 -0.02 -3.19
N VAL A 125 -20.68 0.94 -3.79
CA VAL A 125 -19.59 0.72 -4.75
C VAL A 125 -18.47 -0.15 -4.16
N THR A 126 -18.20 -0.06 -2.86
CA THR A 126 -17.21 -0.91 -2.17
C THR A 126 -17.65 -2.38 -2.13
N VAL A 127 -18.93 -2.64 -1.89
CA VAL A 127 -19.49 -3.99 -1.91
C VAL A 127 -19.49 -4.55 -3.33
N ASP A 128 -19.98 -3.77 -4.31
CA ASP A 128 -20.01 -4.17 -5.73
C ASP A 128 -18.59 -4.47 -6.25
N CYS A 129 -17.59 -3.70 -5.82
CA CYS A 129 -16.18 -3.93 -6.10
C CYS A 129 -15.69 -5.27 -5.54
N ALA A 130 -15.98 -5.57 -4.27
CA ALA A 130 -15.58 -6.84 -3.65
C ALA A 130 -16.19 -8.06 -4.36
N GLU A 131 -17.46 -7.98 -4.79
CA GLU A 131 -18.10 -9.02 -5.57
C GLU A 131 -17.50 -9.14 -6.99
N ALA A 132 -17.07 -8.03 -7.59
CA ALA A 132 -16.32 -8.06 -8.85
C ALA A 132 -14.95 -8.77 -8.69
N ILE A 133 -14.23 -8.51 -7.59
CA ILE A 133 -12.96 -9.20 -7.32
C ILE A 133 -13.19 -10.73 -7.24
N LYS A 134 -14.25 -11.20 -6.58
CA LYS A 134 -14.61 -12.63 -6.57
C LYS A 134 -14.86 -13.17 -7.98
N ARG A 135 -15.54 -12.40 -8.83
CA ARG A 135 -15.88 -12.80 -10.20
C ARG A 135 -14.66 -12.91 -11.10
N TYR A 136 -13.75 -11.93 -11.03
CA TYR A 136 -12.59 -11.84 -11.91
C TYR A 136 -11.30 -12.40 -11.30
N ASN A 137 -11.31 -12.75 -10.02
CA ASN A 137 -10.22 -13.31 -9.22
C ASN A 137 -9.00 -12.40 -8.99
N VAL A 138 -8.94 -11.22 -9.58
CA VAL A 138 -7.82 -10.29 -9.39
C VAL A 138 -8.32 -8.88 -9.20
N GLY A 139 -8.10 -8.32 -8.02
CA GLY A 139 -8.27 -6.90 -7.71
C GLY A 139 -6.92 -6.21 -7.57
N ILE A 140 -6.80 -5.01 -8.12
CA ILE A 140 -5.60 -4.17 -8.00
C ILE A 140 -6.06 -2.81 -7.49
N LYS A 141 -5.63 -2.45 -6.27
CA LYS A 141 -6.25 -1.38 -5.51
C LYS A 141 -5.31 -0.21 -5.22
N CYS A 142 -5.77 0.99 -5.57
CA CYS A 142 -5.20 2.25 -5.11
C CYS A 142 -5.58 2.51 -3.63
N ALA A 143 -4.79 3.32 -2.93
CA ALA A 143 -5.09 3.70 -1.55
C ALA A 143 -6.34 4.59 -1.46
N THR A 144 -7.16 4.36 -0.44
CA THR A 144 -8.45 5.02 -0.21
C THR A 144 -8.51 5.70 1.15
N ILE A 145 -9.28 6.78 1.27
CA ILE A 145 -9.54 7.45 2.53
C ILE A 145 -10.46 6.60 3.41
N THR A 146 -10.05 6.40 4.68
CA THR A 146 -10.96 6.03 5.76
C THR A 146 -11.22 7.31 6.56
N PRO A 147 -12.45 7.88 6.52
CA PRO A 147 -12.71 9.17 7.12
C PRO A 147 -12.74 9.12 8.64
N ASP A 148 -12.15 10.14 9.26
CA ASP A 148 -12.39 10.57 10.63
C ASP A 148 -13.36 11.76 10.66
N GLU A 149 -13.64 12.34 11.82
CA GLU A 149 -14.54 13.48 11.99
C GLU A 149 -14.14 14.69 11.11
N LYS A 150 -12.83 14.95 11.01
CA LYS A 150 -12.29 16.05 10.20
C LYS A 150 -12.51 15.82 8.71
N ARG A 151 -12.35 14.58 8.26
CA ARG A 151 -12.61 14.21 6.87
C ARG A 151 -14.10 14.27 6.54
N VAL A 152 -14.98 13.89 7.49
CA VAL A 152 -16.45 14.06 7.32
C VAL A 152 -16.79 15.52 7.11
N GLU A 153 -16.21 16.43 7.91
CA GLU A 153 -16.42 17.87 7.75
C GLU A 153 -15.82 18.40 6.43
N GLU A 154 -14.60 18.03 6.12
CA GLU A 154 -13.86 18.47 4.94
C GLU A 154 -14.60 18.14 3.63
N PHE A 155 -15.04 16.89 3.49
CA PHE A 155 -15.71 16.38 2.30
C PHE A 155 -17.23 16.50 2.37
N LYS A 156 -17.77 17.02 3.49
CA LYS A 156 -19.24 17.15 3.76
C LYS A 156 -19.97 15.82 3.57
N LEU A 157 -19.39 14.76 4.12
CA LEU A 157 -19.91 13.41 3.95
C LEU A 157 -21.23 13.23 4.72
N LYS A 158 -22.12 12.39 4.22
CA LYS A 158 -23.38 12.01 4.86
C LYS A 158 -23.17 11.37 6.22
N GLN A 159 -22.05 10.62 6.36
CA GLN A 159 -21.67 9.96 7.61
C GLN A 159 -20.18 9.58 7.59
N MET A 160 -19.67 9.12 8.72
CA MET A 160 -18.31 8.55 8.84
C MET A 160 -18.30 7.11 8.31
N TRP A 161 -18.00 6.95 7.02
CA TRP A 161 -17.98 5.66 6.34
C TRP A 161 -16.91 4.74 6.93
N LYS A 162 -17.22 3.43 6.96
CA LYS A 162 -16.24 2.41 7.38
C LYS A 162 -15.06 2.35 6.42
N SER A 163 -13.97 1.72 6.87
CA SER A 163 -12.81 1.46 6.00
C SER A 163 -13.19 0.58 4.82
N PRO A 164 -12.98 1.02 3.56
CA PRO A 164 -13.27 0.20 2.39
C PRO A 164 -12.38 -1.06 2.35
N ASN A 165 -11.13 -0.98 2.82
CA ASN A 165 -10.27 -2.15 2.97
C ASN A 165 -10.88 -3.17 3.95
N GLY A 166 -11.44 -2.69 5.06
CA GLY A 166 -12.13 -3.55 6.02
C GLY A 166 -13.35 -4.23 5.41
N THR A 167 -14.15 -3.49 4.64
CA THR A 167 -15.35 -4.03 3.96
C THR A 167 -14.93 -5.09 2.93
N ILE A 168 -13.98 -4.79 2.04
CA ILE A 168 -13.48 -5.74 1.03
C ILE A 168 -12.94 -7.01 1.70
N ARG A 169 -12.05 -6.87 2.68
CA ARG A 169 -11.44 -8.00 3.40
C ARG A 169 -12.47 -8.87 4.12
N ASN A 170 -13.50 -8.26 4.72
CA ASN A 170 -14.58 -9.02 5.37
C ASN A 170 -15.46 -9.79 4.38
N ILE A 171 -15.62 -9.29 3.14
CA ILE A 171 -16.37 -9.96 2.08
C ILE A 171 -15.55 -11.08 1.42
N LEU A 172 -14.26 -10.83 1.18
CA LEU A 172 -13.36 -11.77 0.52
C LEU A 172 -12.82 -12.83 1.47
N GLY A 173 -12.62 -12.48 2.75
CA GLY A 173 -11.87 -13.31 3.70
C GLY A 173 -10.37 -13.35 3.35
N GLY A 174 -9.64 -14.25 4.00
CA GLY A 174 -8.26 -14.54 3.64
C GLY A 174 -7.20 -13.88 4.52
N THR A 175 -5.98 -13.88 4.00
CA THR A 175 -4.77 -13.42 4.68
C THR A 175 -4.08 -12.36 3.86
N VAL A 176 -3.74 -11.23 4.48
CA VAL A 176 -2.91 -10.20 3.86
C VAL A 176 -1.44 -10.53 4.11
N PHE A 177 -0.69 -10.78 3.05
CA PHE A 177 0.76 -10.94 3.11
C PHE A 177 1.44 -9.63 2.72
N ARG A 178 2.31 -9.15 3.62
CA ARG A 178 3.09 -7.93 3.44
C ARG A 178 4.58 -8.26 3.46
N GLU A 179 5.27 -7.85 2.40
CA GLU A 179 6.68 -8.14 2.17
C GLU A 179 7.42 -6.87 1.77
N ALA A 180 8.59 -6.63 2.38
CA ALA A 180 9.41 -5.48 2.04
C ALA A 180 10.10 -5.66 0.67
N ILE A 181 10.09 -4.60 -0.14
CA ILE A 181 10.87 -4.50 -1.38
C ILE A 181 12.29 -4.10 -0.99
N ILE A 182 13.24 -4.98 -1.23
CA ILE A 182 14.63 -4.79 -0.79
C ILE A 182 15.46 -4.18 -1.90
N CYS A 183 15.98 -2.97 -1.68
CA CYS A 183 16.98 -2.31 -2.52
C CYS A 183 18.34 -2.30 -1.80
N LYS A 184 19.43 -2.66 -2.50
CA LYS A 184 20.76 -2.84 -1.89
C LYS A 184 21.35 -1.56 -1.32
N ASN A 185 21.05 -0.42 -1.95
CA ASN A 185 21.53 0.91 -1.55
C ASN A 185 20.70 1.58 -0.46
N ILE A 186 19.53 1.02 -0.11
CA ILE A 186 18.71 1.52 1.00
C ILE A 186 19.17 0.87 2.30
N PRO A 187 19.73 1.62 3.26
CA PRO A 187 20.19 1.07 4.52
C PRO A 187 19.02 0.60 5.37
N ARG A 188 19.16 -0.58 5.95
CA ARG A 188 18.17 -1.14 6.86
C ARG A 188 18.40 -0.58 8.27
N LEU A 189 17.34 -0.21 8.96
CA LEU A 189 17.43 0.20 10.38
C LEU A 189 17.86 -0.97 11.26
N VAL A 190 17.41 -2.19 10.91
CA VAL A 190 17.89 -3.42 11.54
C VAL A 190 18.92 -4.05 10.62
N THR A 191 20.17 -3.83 10.89
CA THR A 191 21.30 -4.22 10.03
C THR A 191 21.43 -5.72 9.83
N GLY A 192 20.88 -6.54 10.74
CA GLY A 192 20.87 -8.00 10.65
C GLY A 192 19.91 -8.57 9.60
N TRP A 193 18.90 -7.83 9.17
CA TRP A 193 17.88 -8.33 8.25
C TRP A 193 18.40 -8.46 6.82
N ASN A 194 18.88 -9.65 6.46
CA ASN A 194 19.44 -9.94 5.14
C ASN A 194 18.44 -10.59 4.17
N LYS A 195 17.37 -11.17 4.72
CA LYS A 195 16.29 -11.84 4.00
C LYS A 195 14.94 -11.20 4.40
N PRO A 196 13.91 -11.25 3.55
CA PRO A 196 12.62 -10.65 3.89
C PRO A 196 11.97 -11.35 5.10
N ILE A 197 11.35 -10.55 5.96
CA ILE A 197 10.36 -10.98 6.94
C ILE A 197 9.00 -10.70 6.32
N ILE A 198 8.19 -11.75 6.14
CA ILE A 198 6.89 -11.62 5.50
C ILE A 198 5.80 -11.73 6.57
N ILE A 199 5.06 -10.66 6.77
CA ILE A 199 3.95 -10.66 7.73
C ILE A 199 2.68 -11.21 7.05
N GLY A 200 2.11 -12.29 7.62
CA GLY A 200 0.81 -12.81 7.28
C GLY A 200 -0.24 -12.30 8.27
N ARG A 201 -1.03 -11.29 7.88
CA ARG A 201 -2.08 -10.71 8.71
C ARG A 201 -3.40 -11.42 8.49
N HIS A 202 -4.03 -11.94 9.56
CA HIS A 202 -5.40 -12.44 9.50
C HIS A 202 -6.38 -11.31 9.22
N ALA A 203 -6.97 -11.28 8.03
CA ALA A 203 -7.75 -10.13 7.57
C ALA A 203 -9.23 -10.16 8.00
N HIS A 204 -9.57 -10.84 9.11
CA HIS A 204 -10.94 -11.03 9.54
C HIS A 204 -11.15 -10.68 11.01
N ALA A 205 -12.27 -10.00 11.29
CA ALA A 205 -12.82 -9.74 12.63
C ALA A 205 -11.83 -9.17 13.66
N ASP A 206 -11.77 -9.71 14.87
CA ASP A 206 -11.06 -9.19 16.03
C ASP A 206 -11.44 -7.71 16.30
N GLN A 207 -10.50 -6.83 16.59
CA GLN A 207 -10.74 -5.40 16.85
C GLN A 207 -11.36 -4.65 15.65
N TYR A 208 -11.13 -5.11 14.43
CA TYR A 208 -11.62 -4.45 13.19
C TYR A 208 -13.11 -4.69 12.92
N LYS A 209 -13.76 -5.56 13.70
CA LYS A 209 -15.21 -5.79 13.67
C LYS A 209 -15.78 -5.91 15.09
N ALA A 210 -15.19 -5.18 16.02
CA ALA A 210 -15.64 -5.14 17.40
C ALA A 210 -16.92 -4.31 17.55
N THR A 211 -17.66 -4.60 18.62
CA THR A 211 -18.69 -3.71 19.14
C THR A 211 -18.12 -3.01 20.36
N ASP A 212 -17.99 -1.69 20.30
CA ASP A 212 -17.48 -0.86 21.37
C ASP A 212 -18.44 0.28 21.68
N PHE A 213 -18.45 0.70 22.95
CA PHE A 213 -19.33 1.76 23.40
C PHE A 213 -18.83 2.42 24.69
N ILE A 214 -19.33 3.64 24.93
CA ILE A 214 -19.10 4.37 26.18
C ILE A 214 -20.10 3.89 27.22
N VAL A 215 -19.60 3.42 28.38
CA VAL A 215 -20.41 3.11 29.54
C VAL A 215 -20.77 4.41 30.27
N PRO A 216 -22.06 4.76 30.39
CA PRO A 216 -22.45 6.09 30.85
C PRO A 216 -22.34 6.29 32.37
N GLY A 217 -22.26 5.24 33.17
CA GLY A 217 -22.24 5.31 34.63
C GLY A 217 -22.15 3.94 35.30
N PRO A 218 -22.43 3.87 36.61
CA PRO A 218 -22.40 2.62 37.37
C PRO A 218 -23.36 1.58 36.77
N GLY A 219 -22.91 0.31 36.70
CA GLY A 219 -23.71 -0.77 36.16
C GLY A 219 -22.90 -2.00 35.86
N LYS A 220 -23.59 -3.10 35.59
CA LYS A 220 -23.00 -4.41 35.32
C LYS A 220 -22.91 -4.67 33.84
N LEU A 221 -21.70 -4.96 33.36
CA LEU A 221 -21.48 -5.41 31.99
C LEU A 221 -21.46 -6.94 31.92
N GLU A 222 -22.28 -7.49 31.04
CA GLU A 222 -22.37 -8.93 30.79
C GLU A 222 -22.30 -9.26 29.31
N ILE A 223 -21.68 -10.38 28.98
CA ILE A 223 -21.72 -10.99 27.63
C ILE A 223 -22.63 -12.22 27.74
N SER A 224 -23.58 -12.36 26.84
CA SER A 224 -24.46 -13.54 26.76
C SER A 224 -24.34 -14.19 25.38
N TRP A 225 -24.23 -15.52 25.38
CA TRP A 225 -24.36 -16.34 24.19
C TRP A 225 -25.64 -17.18 24.30
N THR A 226 -26.43 -17.22 23.23
CA THR A 226 -27.65 -18.01 23.16
C THR A 226 -27.53 -18.97 21.97
N GLY A 227 -27.48 -20.25 22.23
CA GLY A 227 -27.44 -21.30 21.22
C GLY A 227 -28.79 -21.46 20.52
N GLU A 228 -28.81 -22.09 19.35
CA GLU A 228 -30.03 -22.41 18.58
C GLU A 228 -31.02 -23.24 19.37
N ASN A 229 -30.53 -24.10 20.27
CA ASN A 229 -31.35 -24.90 21.19
C ASN A 229 -31.94 -24.11 22.38
N GLY A 230 -31.76 -22.77 22.40
CA GLY A 230 -32.21 -21.90 23.48
C GLY A 230 -31.32 -21.90 24.73
N LYS A 231 -30.25 -22.71 24.78
CA LYS A 231 -29.30 -22.68 25.89
C LYS A 231 -28.61 -21.31 25.94
N LYS A 232 -28.68 -20.68 27.11
CA LYS A 232 -28.04 -19.35 27.33
C LYS A 232 -26.89 -19.48 28.32
N GLU A 233 -25.74 -18.91 27.95
CA GLU A 233 -24.61 -18.75 28.86
C GLU A 233 -24.34 -17.23 29.04
N VAL A 234 -24.11 -16.82 30.30
CA VAL A 234 -23.89 -15.40 30.63
C VAL A 234 -22.61 -15.30 31.44
N TYR A 235 -21.76 -14.38 31.02
CA TYR A 235 -20.48 -14.10 31.66
C TYR A 235 -20.46 -12.65 32.11
N THR A 236 -20.26 -12.41 33.42
CA THR A 236 -20.03 -11.07 33.95
C THR A 236 -18.64 -10.62 33.56
N VAL A 237 -18.53 -9.49 32.84
CA VAL A 237 -17.27 -8.90 32.40
C VAL A 237 -16.74 -7.96 33.49
N HIS A 238 -17.57 -6.99 33.92
CA HIS A 238 -17.19 -6.02 34.91
C HIS A 238 -18.40 -5.39 35.61
N ASP A 239 -18.18 -4.93 36.84
CA ASP A 239 -19.17 -4.16 37.62
C ASP A 239 -18.66 -2.73 37.76
N PHE A 240 -19.10 -1.85 36.85
CA PHE A 240 -18.68 -0.45 36.78
C PHE A 240 -19.20 0.33 37.99
N LYS A 241 -18.32 1.11 38.59
CA LYS A 241 -18.65 2.04 39.69
C LYS A 241 -18.82 3.47 39.20
N GLY A 242 -18.54 3.77 37.94
CA GLY A 242 -18.66 5.04 37.25
C GLY A 242 -18.59 4.86 35.73
N PRO A 243 -18.51 5.96 34.99
CA PRO A 243 -18.35 5.90 33.52
C PRO A 243 -17.11 5.13 33.09
N GLY A 244 -17.14 4.56 31.88
CA GLY A 244 -16.03 3.81 31.32
C GLY A 244 -16.22 3.50 29.84
N ILE A 245 -15.48 2.55 29.36
CA ILE A 245 -15.56 2.04 27.98
C ILE A 245 -15.65 0.52 28.00
N ALA A 246 -16.30 -0.06 27.02
CA ALA A 246 -16.39 -1.50 26.86
C ALA A 246 -16.29 -1.91 25.39
N GLN A 247 -15.77 -3.12 25.15
CA GLN A 247 -15.60 -3.68 23.82
C GLN A 247 -15.86 -5.19 23.87
N ALA A 248 -16.52 -5.71 22.82
CA ALA A 248 -16.61 -7.13 22.53
C ALA A 248 -16.09 -7.41 21.11
N GLN A 249 -15.36 -8.50 20.97
CA GLN A 249 -14.82 -8.97 19.68
C GLN A 249 -15.05 -10.47 19.51
N TYR A 250 -14.94 -10.95 18.28
CA TYR A 250 -15.13 -12.37 17.96
C TYR A 250 -14.19 -12.81 16.82
N ASN A 251 -14.08 -14.13 16.66
CA ASN A 251 -13.57 -14.76 15.46
C ASN A 251 -14.29 -16.11 15.27
N THR A 252 -14.10 -16.77 14.12
CA THR A 252 -14.72 -18.05 13.81
C THR A 252 -13.66 -19.09 13.50
N ASP A 253 -13.94 -20.34 13.87
CA ASP A 253 -13.05 -21.47 13.55
C ASP A 253 -12.80 -21.59 12.06
N GLU A 254 -13.84 -21.41 11.24
CA GLU A 254 -13.73 -21.43 9.77
C GLU A 254 -12.69 -20.43 9.27
N SER A 255 -12.75 -19.17 9.75
CA SER A 255 -11.82 -18.13 9.35
C SER A 255 -10.39 -18.42 9.85
N ILE A 256 -10.25 -18.96 11.07
CA ILE A 256 -8.94 -19.33 11.63
C ILE A 256 -8.33 -20.50 10.86
N CYS A 257 -9.13 -21.51 10.49
CA CYS A 257 -8.69 -22.62 9.64
C CYS A 257 -8.21 -22.12 8.26
N ALA A 258 -8.98 -21.24 7.62
CA ALA A 258 -8.62 -20.64 6.34
C ALA A 258 -7.30 -19.84 6.43
N PHE A 259 -7.11 -19.08 7.52
CA PHE A 259 -5.88 -18.37 7.82
C PHE A 259 -4.70 -19.32 8.00
N ALA A 260 -4.87 -20.42 8.72
CA ALA A 260 -3.82 -21.42 8.89
C ALA A 260 -3.42 -22.04 7.56
N HIS A 261 -4.37 -22.51 6.75
CA HIS A 261 -4.08 -23.10 5.44
C HIS A 261 -3.38 -22.11 4.49
N SER A 262 -3.83 -20.85 4.47
CA SER A 262 -3.21 -19.79 3.68
C SER A 262 -1.75 -19.57 4.10
N SER A 263 -1.51 -19.48 5.41
CA SER A 263 -0.16 -19.28 5.98
C SER A 263 0.77 -20.45 5.65
N PHE A 264 0.33 -21.69 5.83
CA PHE A 264 1.15 -22.86 5.52
C PHE A 264 1.45 -23.00 4.02
N LYS A 265 0.45 -22.81 3.15
CA LYS A 265 0.65 -22.84 1.70
C LYS A 265 1.62 -21.76 1.24
N PHE A 266 1.49 -20.57 1.78
CA PHE A 266 2.37 -19.45 1.45
C PHE A 266 3.81 -19.74 1.89
N ALA A 267 4.03 -20.20 3.12
CA ALA A 267 5.34 -20.57 3.64
C ALA A 267 6.02 -21.67 2.80
N LEU A 268 5.26 -22.71 2.42
CA LEU A 268 5.75 -23.75 1.51
C LEU A 268 6.14 -23.21 0.13
N SER A 269 5.39 -22.25 -0.40
CA SER A 269 5.69 -21.65 -1.71
C SER A 269 6.96 -20.81 -1.70
N ARG A 270 7.29 -20.21 -0.54
CA ARG A 270 8.49 -19.41 -0.30
C ARG A 270 9.68 -20.24 0.20
N GLU A 271 9.42 -21.48 0.60
CA GLU A 271 10.41 -22.37 1.29
C GLU A 271 10.99 -21.70 2.56
N TYR A 272 10.13 -21.01 3.29
CA TYR A 272 10.45 -20.31 4.52
C TYR A 272 9.77 -20.97 5.73
N PRO A 273 10.41 -21.01 6.91
CA PRO A 273 9.74 -21.41 8.15
C PRO A 273 8.57 -20.47 8.46
N LEU A 274 7.59 -20.99 9.17
CA LEU A 274 6.39 -20.27 9.59
C LEU A 274 6.35 -20.12 11.10
N TYR A 275 6.13 -18.90 11.55
CA TYR A 275 5.83 -18.60 12.95
C TYR A 275 4.39 -18.07 13.07
N LEU A 276 3.63 -18.58 14.03
CA LEU A 276 2.39 -17.96 14.49
C LEU A 276 2.67 -17.26 15.82
N SER A 277 2.28 -16.01 15.96
CA SER A 277 2.35 -15.33 17.25
C SER A 277 1.00 -15.00 17.84
N THR A 278 0.86 -15.20 19.15
CA THR A 278 -0.33 -14.85 19.92
C THR A 278 0.05 -14.40 21.35
N LYS A 279 -0.93 -13.97 22.15
CA LYS A 279 -0.74 -13.75 23.59
C LYS A 279 -1.61 -14.71 24.40
N ASN A 280 -1.57 -15.99 24.08
CA ASN A 280 -2.42 -17.02 24.69
C ASN A 280 -2.17 -17.23 26.18
N THR A 281 -1.08 -16.74 26.73
CA THR A 281 -0.83 -16.71 28.19
C THR A 281 -1.79 -15.77 28.92
N ILE A 282 -2.29 -14.73 28.25
CA ILE A 282 -3.26 -13.76 28.73
C ILE A 282 -4.65 -14.10 28.20
N LEU A 283 -4.80 -14.16 26.88
CA LEU A 283 -6.07 -14.49 26.19
C LEU A 283 -6.20 -16.02 26.00
N LYS A 284 -6.25 -16.73 27.12
CA LYS A 284 -6.10 -18.20 27.17
C LYS A 284 -7.05 -18.98 26.25
N LYS A 285 -8.29 -18.52 26.10
CA LYS A 285 -9.30 -19.15 25.24
C LYS A 285 -9.27 -18.59 23.83
N TYR A 286 -9.31 -17.27 23.72
CA TYR A 286 -9.36 -16.60 22.42
C TYR A 286 -8.12 -16.89 21.59
N ASP A 287 -6.95 -16.50 22.06
CA ASP A 287 -5.67 -16.74 21.37
C ASP A 287 -5.27 -18.23 21.40
N GLY A 288 -5.65 -18.95 22.46
CA GLY A 288 -5.45 -20.39 22.55
C GLY A 288 -6.14 -21.14 21.40
N ARG A 289 -7.32 -20.70 20.96
CA ARG A 289 -8.02 -21.32 19.84
C ARG A 289 -7.25 -21.19 18.52
N PHE A 290 -6.66 -20.04 18.26
CA PHE A 290 -5.75 -19.85 17.10
C PHE A 290 -4.58 -20.83 17.15
N LYS A 291 -3.90 -20.89 18.29
CA LYS A 291 -2.75 -21.79 18.49
C LYS A 291 -3.14 -23.25 18.28
N ASP A 292 -4.24 -23.69 18.84
CA ASP A 292 -4.67 -25.09 18.80
C ASP A 292 -5.07 -25.49 17.37
N ILE A 293 -5.83 -24.66 16.65
CA ILE A 293 -6.22 -24.91 15.25
C ILE A 293 -4.98 -24.97 14.34
N PHE A 294 -4.05 -24.02 14.46
CA PHE A 294 -2.82 -24.06 13.66
C PHE A 294 -2.01 -25.32 13.92
N GLN A 295 -1.86 -25.71 15.19
CA GLN A 295 -1.11 -26.94 15.55
C GLN A 295 -1.77 -28.18 14.97
N GLU A 296 -3.08 -28.31 15.11
CA GLU A 296 -3.84 -29.43 14.58
C GLU A 296 -3.72 -29.58 13.06
N ILE A 297 -3.88 -28.47 12.32
CA ILE A 297 -3.75 -28.45 10.86
C ILE A 297 -2.30 -28.75 10.44
N TYR A 298 -1.31 -28.18 11.14
CA TYR A 298 0.09 -28.47 10.86
C TYR A 298 0.40 -29.97 10.96
N GLU A 299 0.06 -30.58 12.08
CA GLU A 299 0.33 -32.00 12.34
C GLU A 299 -0.36 -32.93 11.35
N LYS A 300 -1.60 -32.61 10.97
CA LYS A 300 -2.39 -33.44 10.07
C LYS A 300 -2.03 -33.32 8.58
N GLU A 301 -1.66 -32.12 8.13
CA GLU A 301 -1.63 -31.84 6.68
C GLU A 301 -0.32 -31.28 6.15
N TYR A 302 0.48 -30.63 6.99
CA TYR A 302 1.65 -29.87 6.51
C TYR A 302 2.99 -30.35 7.05
N LYS A 303 3.04 -31.08 8.14
CA LYS A 303 4.29 -31.49 8.81
C LYS A 303 5.27 -32.17 7.86
N ASP A 304 4.84 -33.22 7.18
CA ASP A 304 5.69 -33.98 6.25
C ASP A 304 6.17 -33.11 5.07
N LYS A 305 5.31 -32.18 4.60
CA LYS A 305 5.66 -31.25 3.51
C LYS A 305 6.71 -30.23 3.94
N PHE A 306 6.62 -29.76 5.18
CA PHE A 306 7.58 -28.82 5.77
C PHE A 306 8.94 -29.51 6.02
N GLU A 307 8.89 -30.71 6.60
CA GLU A 307 10.10 -31.52 6.85
C GLU A 307 10.84 -31.85 5.53
N ALA A 308 10.10 -32.22 4.47
CA ALA A 308 10.68 -32.49 3.16
C ALA A 308 11.42 -31.27 2.56
N LYS A 309 10.97 -30.05 2.88
CA LYS A 309 11.61 -28.79 2.48
C LYS A 309 12.61 -28.25 3.52
N LYS A 310 12.83 -28.96 4.62
CA LYS A 310 13.72 -28.56 5.73
C LYS A 310 13.30 -27.21 6.35
N ILE A 311 12.03 -26.94 6.40
CA ILE A 311 11.43 -25.81 7.10
C ILE A 311 10.54 -26.32 8.24
N TRP A 312 10.13 -25.43 9.14
CA TRP A 312 9.35 -25.78 10.34
C TRP A 312 8.23 -24.79 10.60
N TYR A 313 7.31 -25.18 11.46
CA TYR A 313 6.31 -24.33 12.08
C TYR A 313 6.56 -24.24 13.57
N GLU A 314 6.40 -23.03 14.13
CA GLU A 314 6.50 -22.80 15.57
C GLU A 314 5.50 -21.72 15.99
N HIS A 315 4.81 -21.97 17.11
CA HIS A 315 4.02 -20.95 17.80
C HIS A 315 4.89 -20.25 18.84
N ARG A 316 4.85 -18.91 18.88
CA ARG A 316 5.53 -18.09 19.89
C ARG A 316 4.60 -17.04 20.49
N LEU A 317 4.93 -16.56 21.71
CA LEU A 317 4.30 -15.37 22.24
C LEU A 317 4.71 -14.16 21.42
N ILE A 318 3.78 -13.19 21.24
CA ILE A 318 4.00 -12.02 20.37
C ILE A 318 5.25 -11.21 20.78
N ASP A 319 5.45 -11.00 22.07
CA ASP A 319 6.61 -10.28 22.60
C ASP A 319 7.94 -11.04 22.35
N ASP A 320 7.93 -12.37 22.49
CA ASP A 320 9.09 -13.20 22.16
C ASP A 320 9.37 -13.20 20.65
N MET A 321 8.31 -13.24 19.84
CA MET A 321 8.46 -13.18 18.38
C MET A 321 9.01 -11.85 17.89
N VAL A 322 8.60 -10.72 18.50
CA VAL A 322 9.19 -9.40 18.23
C VAL A 322 10.68 -9.41 18.55
N ALA A 323 11.05 -9.93 19.74
CA ALA A 323 12.46 -10.03 20.14
C ALA A 323 13.28 -10.93 19.20
N TYR A 324 12.68 -12.02 18.72
CA TYR A 324 13.30 -12.91 17.75
C TYR A 324 13.51 -12.21 16.39
N ALA A 325 12.47 -11.56 15.89
CA ALA A 325 12.53 -10.84 14.60
C ALA A 325 13.67 -9.81 14.58
N MET A 326 13.80 -9.01 15.65
CA MET A 326 14.86 -7.99 15.78
C MET A 326 16.29 -8.54 15.80
N LYS A 327 16.46 -9.80 16.23
CA LYS A 327 17.77 -10.47 16.35
C LYS A 327 18.07 -11.40 15.17
N SER A 328 17.08 -11.68 14.32
CA SER A 328 17.16 -12.62 13.21
C SER A 328 17.80 -12.01 11.96
N GLU A 329 18.14 -12.88 11.00
CA GLU A 329 18.52 -12.47 9.65
C GLU A 329 17.30 -12.23 8.73
N GLY A 330 16.08 -12.49 9.20
CA GLY A 330 14.88 -12.61 8.40
C GLY A 330 14.76 -14.00 7.74
N GLY A 331 14.01 -14.09 6.63
CA GLY A 331 13.81 -15.34 5.89
C GLY A 331 12.74 -16.23 6.52
N PHE A 332 11.65 -15.68 7.00
CA PHE A 332 10.52 -16.41 7.55
C PHE A 332 9.19 -15.72 7.28
N VAL A 333 8.12 -16.49 7.37
CA VAL A 333 6.74 -15.99 7.38
C VAL A 333 6.28 -15.88 8.83
N TRP A 334 5.71 -14.74 9.18
CA TRP A 334 5.19 -14.45 10.51
C TRP A 334 3.69 -14.19 10.45
N SER A 335 2.90 -15.20 10.82
CA SER A 335 1.45 -15.12 10.90
C SER A 335 1.01 -14.45 12.19
N CYS A 336 0.21 -13.41 12.05
CA CYS A 336 -0.27 -12.54 13.12
C CYS A 336 -1.79 -12.44 13.09
N LYS A 337 -2.41 -12.29 14.27
CA LYS A 337 -3.82 -11.84 14.35
C LYS A 337 -3.97 -10.46 13.71
N ASN A 338 -5.22 -10.04 13.48
CA ASN A 338 -5.53 -8.87 12.67
C ASN A 338 -4.78 -7.61 13.12
N TYR A 339 -4.92 -7.18 14.37
CA TYR A 339 -4.25 -6.00 14.90
C TYR A 339 -2.72 -6.14 14.96
N ASP A 340 -2.24 -7.28 15.47
CA ASP A 340 -0.82 -7.55 15.57
C ASP A 340 -0.15 -7.49 14.18
N GLY A 341 -0.80 -8.07 13.16
CA GLY A 341 -0.32 -8.06 11.78
C GLY A 341 -0.30 -6.68 11.15
N ASP A 342 -1.25 -5.81 11.49
CA ASP A 342 -1.26 -4.43 11.04
C ASP A 342 -0.04 -3.67 11.59
N VAL A 343 0.15 -3.72 12.90
CA VAL A 343 1.24 -2.98 13.57
C VAL A 343 2.61 -3.55 13.21
N GLN A 344 2.77 -4.88 13.21
CA GLN A 344 4.06 -5.51 12.94
C GLN A 344 4.49 -5.35 11.48
N SER A 345 3.56 -5.35 10.53
CA SER A 345 3.92 -5.13 9.13
C SER A 345 4.50 -3.74 8.88
N ASP A 346 3.91 -2.71 9.50
CA ASP A 346 4.44 -1.34 9.37
C ASP A 346 5.79 -1.20 10.08
N SER A 347 5.95 -1.82 11.25
CA SER A 347 7.22 -1.83 11.99
C SER A 347 8.34 -2.51 11.18
N VAL A 348 8.03 -3.65 10.55
CA VAL A 348 8.97 -4.38 9.70
C VAL A 348 9.31 -3.56 8.45
N ALA A 349 8.33 -2.92 7.81
CA ALA A 349 8.58 -2.05 6.66
C ALA A 349 9.56 -0.92 6.97
N GLN A 350 9.36 -0.24 8.10
CA GLN A 350 10.29 0.81 8.55
C GLN A 350 11.69 0.24 8.82
N GLY A 351 11.76 -0.97 9.37
CA GLY A 351 13.03 -1.66 9.60
C GLY A 351 13.83 -1.94 8.33
N TYR A 352 13.15 -2.17 7.20
CA TYR A 352 13.76 -2.29 5.86
C TYR A 352 14.02 -0.96 5.14
N GLY A 353 13.56 0.16 5.70
CA GLY A 353 13.87 1.50 5.21
C GLY A 353 12.67 2.42 5.04
N SER A 354 11.64 2.03 4.31
CA SER A 354 10.47 2.87 4.02
C SER A 354 9.20 2.07 3.85
N LEU A 355 8.09 2.58 4.37
CA LEU A 355 6.75 2.03 4.12
C LEU A 355 6.38 2.08 2.63
N GLY A 356 6.94 3.03 1.86
CA GLY A 356 6.78 3.10 0.40
C GLY A 356 7.48 1.97 -0.37
N LEU A 357 8.19 1.07 0.33
CA LEU A 357 8.84 -0.12 -0.22
C LEU A 357 8.22 -1.40 0.37
N MET A 358 6.88 -1.47 0.45
CA MET A 358 6.18 -2.66 0.94
C MET A 358 5.07 -3.07 -0.02
N THR A 359 5.03 -4.36 -0.36
CA THR A 359 3.89 -4.99 -1.05
C THR A 359 2.82 -5.39 -0.05
N SER A 360 1.57 -5.43 -0.46
CA SER A 360 0.43 -5.92 0.32
C SER A 360 -0.51 -6.71 -0.59
N VAL A 361 -0.66 -7.99 -0.33
CA VAL A 361 -1.46 -8.90 -1.15
C VAL A 361 -2.39 -9.71 -0.26
N LEU A 362 -3.70 -9.50 -0.41
CA LEU A 362 -4.72 -10.36 0.17
C LEU A 362 -4.88 -11.61 -0.68
N ILE A 363 -4.71 -12.78 -0.08
CA ILE A 363 -5.00 -14.08 -0.71
C ILE A 363 -6.23 -14.66 -0.05
N CYS A 364 -7.28 -14.88 -0.83
CA CYS A 364 -8.53 -15.44 -0.36
C CYS A 364 -8.41 -16.94 -0.04
N PRO A 365 -9.34 -17.52 0.74
CA PRO A 365 -9.29 -18.94 1.15
C PRO A 365 -9.32 -19.91 -0.02
N ASP A 366 -9.95 -19.54 -1.15
CA ASP A 366 -9.99 -20.33 -2.40
C ASP A 366 -8.61 -20.51 -3.05
N GLY A 367 -7.63 -19.69 -2.68
CA GLY A 367 -6.28 -19.67 -3.26
C GLY A 367 -6.22 -19.16 -4.70
N ARG A 368 -7.33 -18.67 -5.23
CA ARG A 368 -7.48 -18.15 -6.60
C ARG A 368 -7.73 -16.66 -6.64
N THR A 369 -8.52 -16.17 -5.70
CA THR A 369 -8.89 -14.75 -5.61
C THR A 369 -7.85 -13.97 -4.82
N VAL A 370 -7.37 -12.88 -5.41
CA VAL A 370 -6.33 -12.01 -4.84
C VAL A 370 -6.73 -10.56 -4.99
N GLU A 371 -6.40 -9.76 -3.97
CA GLU A 371 -6.44 -8.30 -4.06
C GLU A 371 -5.06 -7.76 -3.65
N SER A 372 -4.43 -7.00 -4.53
CA SER A 372 -3.12 -6.36 -4.29
C SER A 372 -3.26 -4.86 -4.12
N GLU A 373 -2.59 -4.31 -3.12
CA GLU A 373 -2.64 -2.87 -2.81
C GLU A 373 -1.28 -2.35 -2.32
N ALA A 374 -1.09 -1.03 -2.31
CA ALA A 374 0.01 -0.41 -1.58
C ALA A 374 -0.31 -0.42 -0.07
N ALA A 375 0.69 -0.74 0.75
CA ALA A 375 0.53 -0.82 2.21
C ALA A 375 0.41 0.56 2.90
N HIS A 376 0.56 1.67 2.17
CA HIS A 376 0.49 3.04 2.69
C HIS A 376 -0.86 3.71 2.36
N GLY A 377 -1.13 4.86 3.01
CA GLY A 377 -2.33 5.66 2.78
C GLY A 377 -2.22 6.58 1.55
N THR A 378 -3.16 7.52 1.43
CA THR A 378 -3.39 8.38 0.26
C THR A 378 -2.40 9.53 0.06
N VAL A 379 -1.43 9.70 0.98
CA VAL A 379 -0.38 10.74 0.95
C VAL A 379 -0.95 12.16 0.86
N THR A 380 -1.89 12.48 1.75
CA THR A 380 -2.62 13.75 1.82
C THR A 380 -1.74 14.99 1.76
N ARG A 381 -0.60 15.00 2.50
CA ARG A 381 0.30 16.17 2.55
C ARG A 381 0.84 16.51 1.17
N HIS A 382 1.27 15.52 0.38
CA HIS A 382 1.77 15.76 -0.97
C HIS A 382 0.63 16.15 -1.92
N TYR A 383 -0.57 15.60 -1.73
CA TYR A 383 -1.73 16.01 -2.52
C TYR A 383 -2.05 17.48 -2.32
N ARG A 384 -2.01 17.99 -1.09
CA ARG A 384 -2.21 19.43 -0.80
C ARG A 384 -1.15 20.31 -1.47
N GLN A 385 0.10 19.85 -1.52
CA GLN A 385 1.17 20.55 -2.24
C GLN A 385 0.94 20.52 -3.75
N TYR A 386 0.57 19.37 -4.29
CA TYR A 386 0.25 19.19 -5.70
C TYR A 386 -0.90 20.11 -6.16
N GLN A 387 -1.99 20.20 -5.37
CA GLN A 387 -3.12 21.12 -5.63
C GLN A 387 -2.68 22.60 -5.67
N GLN A 388 -1.61 22.96 -4.95
CA GLN A 388 -1.03 24.30 -4.95
C GLN A 388 -0.01 24.53 -6.08
N GLY A 389 0.16 23.59 -6.99
CA GLY A 389 1.16 23.64 -8.06
C GLY A 389 2.60 23.52 -7.56
N LYS A 390 2.82 23.03 -6.34
CA LYS A 390 4.16 22.82 -5.78
C LYS A 390 4.72 21.47 -6.19
N GLU A 391 6.04 21.41 -6.30
CA GLU A 391 6.77 20.18 -6.52
C GLU A 391 6.51 19.16 -5.40
N THR A 392 6.35 17.90 -5.78
CA THR A 392 6.22 16.78 -4.85
C THR A 392 7.19 15.67 -5.23
N SER A 393 7.67 14.94 -4.24
CA SER A 393 8.47 13.74 -4.46
C SER A 393 7.81 12.59 -3.70
N THR A 394 6.80 12.01 -4.32
CA THR A 394 6.01 10.90 -3.78
C THR A 394 6.51 9.59 -4.38
N ASN A 395 6.80 8.62 -3.53
CA ASN A 395 7.27 7.31 -3.94
C ASN A 395 6.12 6.48 -4.55
N PRO A 396 6.18 6.08 -5.84
CA PRO A 396 5.15 5.30 -6.49
C PRO A 396 5.39 3.79 -6.40
N ILE A 397 6.50 3.34 -5.85
CA ILE A 397 6.98 1.94 -5.96
C ILE A 397 5.96 0.95 -5.40
N ALA A 398 5.42 1.17 -4.20
CA ALA A 398 4.43 0.27 -3.63
C ALA A 398 3.15 0.18 -4.49
N SER A 399 2.73 1.28 -5.12
CA SER A 399 1.59 1.30 -6.05
C SER A 399 1.90 0.57 -7.37
N ILE A 400 3.13 0.68 -7.89
CA ILE A 400 3.59 -0.09 -9.05
C ILE A 400 3.61 -1.59 -8.71
N PHE A 401 4.11 -1.95 -7.53
CA PHE A 401 4.13 -3.34 -7.09
C PHE A 401 2.73 -3.90 -6.81
N ALA A 402 1.77 -3.06 -6.41
CA ALA A 402 0.37 -3.49 -6.38
C ALA A 402 -0.11 -3.94 -7.76
N TRP A 403 0.24 -3.21 -8.83
CA TRP A 403 -0.02 -3.61 -10.21
C TRP A 403 0.71 -4.90 -10.59
N THR A 404 2.01 -4.98 -10.35
CA THR A 404 2.81 -6.14 -10.78
C THR A 404 2.39 -7.42 -10.05
N GLN A 405 2.09 -7.37 -8.75
CA GLN A 405 1.63 -8.52 -7.98
C GLN A 405 0.26 -9.02 -8.47
N GLY A 406 -0.68 -8.11 -8.78
CA GLY A 406 -1.95 -8.47 -9.40
C GLY A 406 -1.76 -9.09 -10.79
N LEU A 407 -0.89 -8.50 -11.62
CA LEU A 407 -0.57 -9.03 -12.95
C LEU A 407 0.15 -10.38 -12.90
N LEU A 408 1.06 -10.60 -11.94
CA LEU A 408 1.70 -11.90 -11.71
C LEU A 408 0.68 -12.97 -11.34
N HIS A 409 -0.29 -12.62 -10.49
CA HIS A 409 -1.36 -13.53 -10.16
C HIS A 409 -2.27 -13.82 -11.36
N ARG A 410 -2.62 -12.81 -12.17
CA ARG A 410 -3.38 -12.97 -13.41
C ARG A 410 -2.62 -13.85 -14.40
N ALA A 411 -1.32 -13.63 -14.56
CA ALA A 411 -0.46 -14.45 -15.40
C ALA A 411 -0.44 -15.93 -14.97
N LYS A 412 -0.41 -16.16 -13.66
CA LYS A 412 -0.50 -17.53 -13.10
C LYS A 412 -1.84 -18.19 -13.40
N LEU A 413 -2.95 -17.48 -13.23
CA LEU A 413 -4.30 -18.01 -13.50
C LEU A 413 -4.49 -18.34 -14.98
N ASP A 414 -3.93 -17.55 -15.88
CA ASP A 414 -4.06 -17.68 -17.33
C ASP A 414 -2.91 -18.48 -17.98
N ASN A 415 -1.95 -18.94 -17.17
CA ASN A 415 -0.71 -19.57 -17.66
C ASN A 415 0.03 -18.70 -18.71
N ASN A 416 0.00 -17.37 -18.54
CA ASN A 416 0.53 -16.38 -19.47
C ASN A 416 1.98 -15.99 -19.11
N GLN A 417 2.94 -16.66 -19.73
CA GLN A 417 4.37 -16.42 -19.46
C GLN A 417 4.85 -15.03 -19.90
N LYS A 418 4.25 -14.45 -20.97
CA LYS A 418 4.61 -13.10 -21.43
C LYS A 418 4.20 -12.04 -20.41
N LEU A 419 2.99 -12.15 -19.85
CA LEU A 419 2.51 -11.27 -18.80
C LEU A 419 3.34 -11.41 -17.53
N LYS A 420 3.71 -12.64 -17.15
CA LYS A 420 4.60 -12.91 -16.03
C LYS A 420 5.95 -12.20 -16.22
N HIS A 421 6.59 -12.42 -17.36
CA HIS A 421 7.88 -11.81 -17.67
C HIS A 421 7.81 -10.28 -17.66
N PHE A 422 6.75 -9.68 -18.20
CA PHE A 422 6.54 -8.24 -18.17
C PHE A 422 6.47 -7.71 -16.73
N ALA A 423 5.68 -8.33 -15.86
CA ALA A 423 5.52 -7.89 -14.48
C ALA A 423 6.82 -8.02 -13.68
N GLU A 424 7.53 -9.15 -13.83
CA GLU A 424 8.85 -9.37 -13.21
C GLU A 424 9.90 -8.36 -13.74
N THR A 425 9.85 -8.02 -15.02
CA THR A 425 10.74 -7.01 -15.61
C THR A 425 10.47 -5.62 -15.04
N LEU A 426 9.20 -5.24 -14.85
CA LEU A 426 8.85 -3.96 -14.26
C LEU A 426 9.31 -3.86 -12.80
N GLU A 427 9.16 -4.91 -12.00
CA GLU A 427 9.71 -4.97 -10.63
C GLU A 427 11.23 -4.81 -10.61
N LYS A 428 11.92 -5.55 -11.46
CA LYS A 428 13.38 -5.46 -11.64
C LYS A 428 13.83 -4.04 -12.00
N VAL A 429 13.15 -3.41 -12.95
CA VAL A 429 13.44 -2.03 -13.37
C VAL A 429 13.24 -1.04 -12.23
N CYS A 430 12.19 -1.18 -11.44
CA CYS A 430 11.97 -0.34 -10.25
C CYS A 430 13.14 -0.41 -9.28
N ILE A 431 13.56 -1.63 -8.91
CA ILE A 431 14.68 -1.85 -8.00
C ILE A 431 15.99 -1.31 -8.58
N GLN A 432 16.31 -1.64 -9.83
CA GLN A 432 17.54 -1.19 -10.49
C GLN A 432 17.60 0.32 -10.66
N THR A 433 16.47 0.99 -10.90
CA THR A 433 16.40 2.46 -11.00
C THR A 433 16.79 3.10 -9.66
N ILE A 434 16.26 2.57 -8.54
CA ILE A 434 16.63 3.04 -7.20
C ILE A 434 18.11 2.75 -6.92
N GLU A 435 18.57 1.54 -7.19
CA GLU A 435 19.96 1.12 -6.96
C GLU A 435 20.98 1.92 -7.80
N SER A 436 20.56 2.42 -8.96
CA SER A 436 21.39 3.31 -9.80
C SER A 436 21.40 4.78 -9.36
N GLY A 437 20.74 5.11 -8.24
CA GLY A 437 20.76 6.44 -7.63
C GLY A 437 19.59 7.34 -8.01
N PHE A 438 18.66 6.90 -8.85
CA PHE A 438 17.43 7.64 -9.16
C PHE A 438 16.32 7.24 -8.20
N MET A 439 15.90 8.16 -7.35
CA MET A 439 14.93 7.85 -6.28
C MET A 439 14.11 9.06 -5.86
N THR A 440 13.09 8.82 -5.06
CA THR A 440 12.29 9.86 -4.42
C THR A 440 12.90 10.32 -3.10
N LYS A 441 12.40 11.45 -2.57
CA LYS A 441 12.97 12.13 -1.41
C LYS A 441 13.00 11.27 -0.14
N ASP A 442 11.97 10.45 0.08
CA ASP A 442 11.89 9.52 1.22
C ASP A 442 13.05 8.52 1.21
N LEU A 443 13.38 7.97 0.04
CA LEU A 443 14.50 7.03 -0.13
C LEU A 443 15.86 7.73 0.00
N ALA A 444 16.00 8.94 -0.53
CA ALA A 444 17.21 9.75 -0.36
C ALA A 444 17.45 10.07 1.13
N ILE A 445 16.38 10.33 1.89
CA ILE A 445 16.45 10.52 3.35
C ILE A 445 16.94 9.25 4.06
N CYS A 446 16.49 8.07 3.63
CA CYS A 446 16.97 6.81 4.20
C CYS A 446 18.48 6.62 4.03
N ILE A 447 19.04 7.08 2.90
CA ILE A 447 20.48 6.94 2.60
C ILE A 447 21.33 8.01 3.31
N LYS A 448 20.90 9.28 3.23
CA LYS A 448 21.72 10.44 3.65
C LYS A 448 21.34 11.02 5.02
N GLY A 449 20.17 10.65 5.52
CA GLY A 449 19.57 11.27 6.69
C GLY A 449 18.87 12.61 6.36
N MET A 450 17.85 12.96 7.12
CA MET A 450 16.93 14.08 6.84
C MET A 450 17.64 15.45 6.65
N HIS A 451 18.70 15.68 7.40
CA HIS A 451 19.41 16.98 7.41
C HIS A 451 20.43 17.13 6.29
N ASN A 452 20.80 16.03 5.62
CA ASN A 452 21.87 16.03 4.61
C ASN A 452 21.33 15.89 3.18
N VAL A 453 20.03 15.72 3.00
CA VAL A 453 19.40 15.58 1.68
C VAL A 453 19.24 16.96 1.02
N THR A 454 19.78 17.10 -0.19
CA THR A 454 19.65 18.28 -1.05
C THR A 454 18.71 18.01 -2.22
N ARG A 455 18.32 19.07 -2.97
CA ARG A 455 17.41 18.92 -4.13
C ARG A 455 17.99 18.02 -5.24
N SER A 456 19.29 17.95 -5.37
CA SER A 456 19.97 17.11 -6.37
C SER A 456 19.98 15.61 -6.04
N ASP A 457 19.56 15.22 -4.84
CA ASP A 457 19.63 13.84 -4.37
C ASP A 457 18.37 13.02 -4.70
N TYR A 458 17.33 13.67 -5.20
CA TYR A 458 16.06 13.00 -5.50
C TYR A 458 15.37 13.62 -6.71
N LEU A 459 14.48 12.82 -7.28
CA LEU A 459 13.59 13.24 -8.36
C LEU A 459 12.22 13.63 -7.83
N GLU A 460 11.52 14.49 -8.57
CA GLU A 460 10.11 14.72 -8.39
C GLU A 460 9.29 13.48 -8.78
N THR A 461 8.04 13.45 -8.35
CA THR A 461 7.12 12.34 -8.59
C THR A 461 7.07 11.95 -10.07
N PHE A 462 6.82 12.91 -10.95
CA PHE A 462 6.65 12.64 -12.38
C PHE A 462 7.98 12.42 -13.11
N ASP A 463 9.05 13.06 -12.68
CA ASP A 463 10.39 12.81 -13.23
C ASP A 463 10.87 11.41 -12.88
N PHE A 464 10.59 10.94 -11.66
CA PHE A 464 10.87 9.58 -11.28
C PHE A 464 10.04 8.58 -12.10
N MET A 465 8.74 8.85 -12.32
CA MET A 465 7.88 8.04 -13.18
C MET A 465 8.38 8.01 -14.64
N ASN A 466 8.82 9.15 -15.18
CA ASN A 466 9.40 9.22 -16.51
C ASN A 466 10.69 8.40 -16.62
N LYS A 467 11.53 8.45 -15.57
CA LYS A 467 12.77 7.66 -15.50
C LYS A 467 12.49 6.15 -15.47
N LEU A 468 11.49 5.72 -14.71
CA LEU A 468 11.04 4.32 -14.70
C LEU A 468 10.53 3.89 -16.09
N ALA A 469 9.71 4.72 -16.74
CA ALA A 469 9.19 4.42 -18.09
C ALA A 469 10.32 4.34 -19.14
N GLU A 470 11.31 5.22 -19.07
CA GLU A 470 12.50 5.18 -19.93
C GLU A 470 13.27 3.87 -19.73
N ASN A 471 13.53 3.51 -18.47
CA ASN A 471 14.29 2.30 -18.15
C ASN A 471 13.52 1.03 -18.52
N LEU A 472 12.19 0.99 -18.29
CA LEU A 472 11.34 -0.12 -18.70
C LEU A 472 11.38 -0.34 -20.22
N LYS A 473 11.25 0.75 -20.99
CA LYS A 473 11.33 0.67 -22.45
C LYS A 473 12.67 0.13 -22.93
N LYS A 474 13.76 0.51 -22.30
CA LYS A 474 15.11 0.00 -22.61
C LYS A 474 15.22 -1.50 -22.31
N GLU A 475 14.78 -1.92 -21.12
CA GLU A 475 14.88 -3.31 -20.68
C GLU A 475 14.05 -4.24 -21.56
N LEU A 476 12.82 -3.84 -21.92
CA LEU A 476 11.94 -4.61 -22.80
C LEU A 476 12.41 -4.65 -24.27
N ALA A 477 13.23 -3.70 -24.70
CA ALA A 477 13.80 -3.71 -26.05
C ALA A 477 15.05 -4.60 -26.17
N THR A 478 15.65 -4.96 -25.05
CA THR A 478 16.88 -5.77 -24.98
C THR A 478 16.59 -7.26 -24.82
N ASN A 479 15.40 -7.59 -24.35
CA ASN A 479 14.89 -8.96 -24.14
C ASN A 479 13.87 -9.33 -25.25
#